data_02f753b421d391da154ca4dc7f7a1015
#
_entry.id   02f753b421d391da154ca4dc7f7a1015
#
_cell.length_a   1.000
_cell.length_b   1.000
_cell.length_c   1.000
_cell.angle_alpha   90.00
_cell.angle_beta   90.00
_cell.angle_gamma   90.00
#
_symmetry.space_group_name_H-M   'P 1'
#
loop_
_entity.id
_entity.type
_entity.pdbx_description
1 polymer ?
#
loop_
_entity_poly.entity_id
_entity_poly.type
_entity_poly.pdbx_seq_one_letter_code
_entity_poly.pdbx_strand_id
1 'polypeptide(L)'
;MRSVAEAVAVEELGSAMVGVALDADPRFADDRAIPMELAGEIGKALSRAKFVVELDFRNDPIDALRRAEALRPDLVQPITGAIPPTDVRAALGRSGIGIAYAGIEIAHDDDPSWVLSRYTGTADLDAALFQVDVLPEYQNSWEFLRDESPEFEDEFQLEDLNQLGRTHDLVAGFNFTPRNAPEIVAALSGVGGIALTLADHATRQDLHFLRYDAALEVLRALHRFA
;
A
#
# COMPACT_ATOMS: atom_id res chain seq x y z
N MET A 1 11.20 -1.69 2.87
CA MET A 1 12.64 -1.34 2.80
C MET A 1 13.46 -2.37 3.56
N ARG A 2 14.69 -2.60 3.15
CA ARG A 2 15.58 -3.60 3.78
C ARG A 2 16.80 -2.98 4.46
N SER A 3 17.00 -1.69 4.33
CA SER A 3 18.08 -0.97 5.00
C SER A 3 17.70 0.48 5.30
N VAL A 4 18.42 1.10 6.24
CA VAL A 4 18.27 2.52 6.55
C VAL A 4 18.59 3.39 5.33
N ALA A 5 19.63 3.03 4.57
CA ALA A 5 20.02 3.78 3.38
C ALA A 5 18.93 3.80 2.29
N GLU A 6 18.26 2.66 2.06
CA GLU A 6 17.11 2.59 1.15
C GLU A 6 15.94 3.46 1.63
N ALA A 7 15.61 3.39 2.90
CA ALA A 7 14.49 4.15 3.49
C ALA A 7 14.72 5.65 3.39
N VAL A 8 15.92 6.13 3.72
CA VAL A 8 16.28 7.55 3.61
C VAL A 8 16.28 8.00 2.15
N ALA A 9 16.80 7.18 1.22
CA ALA A 9 16.84 7.55 -0.20
C ALA A 9 15.45 7.74 -0.81
N VAL A 10 14.45 6.89 -0.45
CA VAL A 10 13.08 7.08 -0.94
C VAL A 10 12.39 8.27 -0.25
N GLU A 11 12.67 8.53 1.02
CA GLU A 11 12.18 9.74 1.71
C GLU A 11 12.73 11.01 1.05
N GLU A 12 14.02 11.05 0.70
CA GLU A 12 14.65 12.18 0.00
C GLU A 12 14.02 12.45 -1.37
N LEU A 13 13.51 11.42 -2.03
CA LEU A 13 12.78 11.53 -3.30
C LEU A 13 11.30 11.91 -3.11
N GLY A 14 10.85 12.17 -1.88
CA GLY A 14 9.52 12.71 -1.60
C GLY A 14 8.46 11.66 -1.21
N SER A 15 8.86 10.42 -0.89
CA SER A 15 7.92 9.44 -0.35
C SER A 15 7.32 9.93 0.96
N ALA A 16 5.99 10.03 1.02
CA ALA A 16 5.24 10.43 2.21
C ALA A 16 5.14 9.31 3.26
N MET A 17 5.32 8.06 2.84
CA MET A 17 5.28 6.87 3.69
C MET A 17 6.37 5.89 3.28
N VAL A 18 6.97 5.22 4.27
CA VAL A 18 7.98 4.18 4.07
C VAL A 18 7.60 2.95 4.87
N GLY A 19 7.38 1.83 4.16
CA GLY A 19 6.98 0.56 4.74
C GLY A 19 8.12 -0.44 4.91
N VAL A 20 8.05 -1.23 5.98
CA VAL A 20 8.88 -2.41 6.22
C VAL A 20 8.01 -3.59 6.63
N ALA A 21 8.37 -4.80 6.23
CA ALA A 21 7.69 -6.02 6.66
C ALA A 21 8.44 -6.66 7.83
N LEU A 22 7.75 -6.99 8.92
CA LEU A 22 8.27 -7.82 10.01
C LEU A 22 7.86 -9.28 9.85
N ASP A 23 6.75 -9.53 9.17
CA ASP A 23 6.25 -10.87 8.90
C ASP A 23 6.19 -11.11 7.39
N ALA A 24 6.48 -12.34 6.97
CA ALA A 24 6.33 -12.74 5.57
C ALA A 24 4.84 -12.90 5.22
N ASP A 25 4.41 -12.30 4.13
CA ASP A 25 3.10 -12.58 3.58
C ASP A 25 3.12 -13.94 2.88
N PRO A 26 2.29 -14.91 3.32
CA PRO A 26 2.30 -16.25 2.75
C PRO A 26 1.84 -16.31 1.28
N ARG A 27 1.25 -15.25 0.77
CA ARG A 27 0.92 -15.13 -0.67
C ARG A 27 2.16 -14.97 -1.53
N PHE A 28 3.27 -14.54 -0.92
CA PHE A 28 4.54 -14.29 -1.63
C PHE A 28 5.62 -15.18 -1.04
N ALA A 29 6.36 -15.87 -1.90
CA ALA A 29 7.52 -16.65 -1.51
C ALA A 29 8.78 -15.78 -1.53
N ASP A 30 8.75 -14.67 -0.79
CA ASP A 30 9.85 -13.73 -0.72
C ASP A 30 10.40 -13.54 0.71
N ASP A 31 11.55 -12.90 0.77
CA ASP A 31 12.30 -12.60 1.98
C ASP A 31 12.17 -11.12 2.41
N ARG A 32 10.99 -10.51 2.21
CA ARG A 32 10.76 -9.10 2.54
C ARG A 32 10.85 -8.78 4.03
N ALA A 33 10.60 -9.78 4.87
CA ALA A 33 10.65 -9.59 6.31
C ALA A 33 12.06 -9.25 6.80
N ILE A 34 12.14 -8.26 7.68
CA ILE A 34 13.38 -7.82 8.32
C ILE A 34 13.31 -7.97 9.84
N PRO A 35 14.46 -8.06 10.53
CA PRO A 35 14.47 -8.08 11.99
C PRO A 35 13.90 -6.81 12.61
N MET A 36 13.26 -6.94 13.77
CA MET A 36 12.62 -5.83 14.49
C MET A 36 13.62 -4.71 14.84
N GLU A 37 14.86 -5.05 15.18
CA GLU A 37 15.93 -4.09 15.46
C GLU A 37 16.20 -3.19 14.26
N LEU A 38 16.33 -3.78 13.08
CA LEU A 38 16.54 -3.03 11.83
C LEU A 38 15.32 -2.17 11.48
N ALA A 39 14.11 -2.67 11.69
CA ALA A 39 12.89 -1.88 11.52
C ALA A 39 12.88 -0.65 12.43
N GLY A 40 13.32 -0.82 13.70
CA GLY A 40 13.47 0.30 14.64
C GLY A 40 14.55 1.31 14.26
N GLU A 41 15.64 0.86 13.64
CA GLU A 41 16.67 1.76 13.07
C GLU A 41 16.13 2.55 11.88
N ILE A 42 15.39 1.90 10.99
CA ILE A 42 14.73 2.55 9.85
C ILE A 42 13.75 3.62 10.34
N GLY A 43 12.83 3.27 11.25
CA GLY A 43 11.85 4.21 11.78
C GLY A 43 12.48 5.44 12.43
N LYS A 44 13.61 5.29 13.14
CA LYS A 44 14.35 6.42 13.74
C LYS A 44 15.08 7.29 12.72
N ALA A 45 15.42 6.74 11.57
CA ALA A 45 16.15 7.48 10.53
C ALA A 45 15.22 8.33 9.66
N LEU A 46 13.94 7.99 9.59
CA LEU A 46 12.94 8.78 8.87
C LEU A 46 12.66 10.08 9.63
N SER A 47 12.58 11.19 8.89
CA SER A 47 12.40 12.53 9.44
C SER A 47 11.11 13.21 9.01
N ARG A 48 10.54 12.80 7.88
CA ARG A 48 9.35 13.40 7.25
C ARG A 48 8.31 12.36 6.85
N ALA A 49 8.77 11.20 6.35
CA ALA A 49 7.88 10.14 5.91
C ALA A 49 7.28 9.41 7.12
N LYS A 50 6.00 9.06 7.03
CA LYS A 50 5.36 8.17 8.01
C LYS A 50 5.99 6.78 7.94
N PHE A 51 6.27 6.24 9.11
CA PHE A 51 6.79 4.89 9.26
C PHE A 51 5.63 3.88 9.29
N VAL A 52 5.65 2.91 8.35
CA VAL A 52 4.63 1.87 8.23
C VAL A 52 5.25 0.52 8.51
N VAL A 53 4.58 -0.32 9.32
CA VAL A 53 5.06 -1.66 9.65
C VAL A 53 4.03 -2.71 9.26
N GLU A 54 4.43 -3.64 8.39
CA GLU A 54 3.61 -4.77 7.95
C GLU A 54 3.73 -5.92 8.95
N LEU A 55 2.57 -6.40 9.47
CA LEU A 55 2.45 -7.37 10.57
C LEU A 55 1.36 -8.41 10.32
N ASP A 56 1.59 -9.65 10.80
CA ASP A 56 0.56 -10.70 10.81
C ASP A 56 -0.27 -10.68 12.10
N PHE A 57 -1.50 -10.23 12.00
CA PHE A 57 -2.47 -10.23 13.11
C PHE A 57 -3.36 -11.49 13.16
N ARG A 58 -3.15 -12.49 12.29
CA ARG A 58 -4.04 -13.65 12.18
C ARG A 58 -3.72 -14.73 13.23
N ASN A 59 -2.43 -14.99 13.46
CA ASN A 59 -1.99 -16.10 14.31
C ASN A 59 -1.85 -15.68 15.78
N ASP A 60 -1.17 -14.57 16.04
CA ASP A 60 -1.02 -14.00 17.38
C ASP A 60 -1.19 -12.47 17.34
N PRO A 61 -2.45 -11.99 17.37
CA PRO A 61 -2.72 -10.56 17.28
C PRO A 61 -2.19 -9.77 18.51
N ILE A 62 -1.99 -10.42 19.65
CA ILE A 62 -1.45 -9.76 20.85
C ILE A 62 0.06 -9.59 20.74
N ASP A 63 0.78 -10.56 20.17
CA ASP A 63 2.20 -10.39 19.89
C ASP A 63 2.44 -9.33 18.80
N ALA A 64 1.64 -9.35 17.74
CA ALA A 64 1.70 -8.30 16.70
C ALA A 64 1.46 -6.91 17.29
N LEU A 65 0.47 -6.75 18.19
CA LEU A 65 0.21 -5.51 18.92
C LEU A 65 1.43 -5.07 19.75
N ARG A 66 2.04 -5.99 20.54
CA ARG A 66 3.22 -5.67 21.36
C ARG A 66 4.40 -5.20 20.49
N ARG A 67 4.62 -5.83 19.33
CA ARG A 67 5.66 -5.42 18.37
C ARG A 67 5.38 -4.03 17.82
N ALA A 68 4.14 -3.75 17.45
CA ALA A 68 3.72 -2.43 16.99
C ALA A 68 3.95 -1.36 18.07
N GLU A 69 3.50 -1.61 19.31
CA GLU A 69 3.69 -0.67 20.43
C GLU A 69 5.17 -0.43 20.75
N ALA A 70 6.03 -1.43 20.60
CA ALA A 70 7.46 -1.29 20.84
C ALA A 70 8.16 -0.44 19.75
N LEU A 71 7.76 -0.57 18.49
CA LEU A 71 8.30 0.19 17.35
C LEU A 71 7.70 1.58 17.24
N ARG A 72 6.44 1.76 17.66
CA ARG A 72 5.67 3.00 17.53
C ARG A 72 5.63 3.54 16.11
N PRO A 73 5.22 2.74 15.11
CA PRO A 73 5.03 3.25 13.76
C PRO A 73 3.85 4.24 13.72
N ASP A 74 3.80 5.06 12.67
CA ASP A 74 2.62 5.87 12.41
C ASP A 74 1.43 5.00 11.98
N LEU A 75 1.71 3.95 11.18
CA LEU A 75 0.71 3.02 10.70
C LEU A 75 1.19 1.57 10.83
N VAL A 76 0.27 0.66 11.11
CA VAL A 76 0.45 -0.77 10.87
C VAL A 76 -0.33 -1.19 9.62
N GLN A 77 0.22 -2.13 8.87
CA GLN A 77 -0.43 -2.74 7.72
C GLN A 77 -0.59 -4.24 7.98
N PRO A 78 -1.82 -4.72 8.24
CA PRO A 78 -2.08 -6.14 8.38
C PRO A 78 -1.79 -6.89 7.08
N ILE A 79 -0.98 -7.95 7.11
CA ILE A 79 -0.73 -8.77 5.92
C ILE A 79 -2.03 -9.44 5.45
N THR A 80 -2.12 -9.74 4.16
CA THR A 80 -3.30 -10.35 3.50
C THR A 80 -4.59 -9.55 3.63
N GLY A 81 -4.54 -8.25 3.96
CA GLY A 81 -5.73 -7.43 4.20
C GLY A 81 -6.57 -7.93 5.39
N ALA A 82 -5.96 -8.61 6.36
CA ALA A 82 -6.66 -9.11 7.54
C ALA A 82 -7.18 -7.95 8.40
N ILE A 83 -8.38 -8.09 8.94
CA ILE A 83 -8.93 -7.12 9.90
C ILE A 83 -8.56 -7.60 11.31
N PRO A 84 -7.71 -6.87 12.06
CA PRO A 84 -7.37 -7.24 13.43
C PRO A 84 -8.61 -7.27 14.34
N PRO A 85 -8.61 -8.07 15.42
CA PRO A 85 -9.68 -8.07 16.42
C PRO A 85 -10.00 -6.67 16.96
N THR A 86 -11.25 -6.43 17.34
CA THR A 86 -11.73 -5.10 17.78
C THR A 86 -10.94 -4.53 18.95
N ASP A 87 -10.58 -5.36 19.92
CA ASP A 87 -9.77 -4.97 21.09
C ASP A 87 -8.33 -4.57 20.70
N VAL A 88 -7.76 -5.25 19.69
CA VAL A 88 -6.45 -4.92 19.13
C VAL A 88 -6.51 -3.60 18.37
N ARG A 89 -7.54 -3.41 17.51
CA ARG A 89 -7.75 -2.12 16.81
C ARG A 89 -7.88 -0.96 17.79
N ALA A 90 -8.70 -1.15 18.83
CA ALA A 90 -8.87 -0.15 19.88
C ALA A 90 -7.56 0.13 20.66
N ALA A 91 -6.70 -0.89 20.87
CA ALA A 91 -5.42 -0.69 21.51
C ALA A 91 -4.44 0.10 20.62
N LEU A 92 -4.35 -0.24 19.33
CA LEU A 92 -3.57 0.52 18.34
C LEU A 92 -3.98 2.00 18.32
N GLY A 93 -5.30 2.27 18.23
CA GLY A 93 -5.83 3.64 18.25
C GLY A 93 -5.47 4.41 19.52
N ARG A 94 -5.54 3.76 20.70
CA ARG A 94 -5.11 4.39 21.97
C ARG A 94 -3.61 4.70 22.00
N SER A 95 -2.81 3.90 21.32
CA SER A 95 -1.36 4.12 21.15
C SER A 95 -1.03 5.14 20.07
N GLY A 96 -2.02 5.71 19.38
CA GLY A 96 -1.85 6.66 18.28
C GLY A 96 -1.35 6.01 16.99
N ILE A 97 -1.50 4.68 16.85
CA ILE A 97 -1.08 3.92 15.67
C ILE A 97 -2.30 3.71 14.77
N GLY A 98 -2.26 4.25 13.56
CA GLY A 98 -3.31 4.04 12.55
C GLY A 98 -3.20 2.67 11.87
N ILE A 99 -4.24 2.26 11.16
CA ILE A 99 -4.25 1.02 10.39
C ILE A 99 -4.41 1.34 8.90
N ALA A 100 -3.45 0.89 8.09
CA ALA A 100 -3.53 0.89 6.64
C ALA A 100 -3.95 -0.50 6.15
N TYR A 101 -5.08 -0.59 5.46
CA TYR A 101 -5.52 -1.85 4.87
C TYR A 101 -5.02 -1.96 3.43
N ALA A 102 -4.26 -3.02 3.13
CA ALA A 102 -3.68 -3.29 1.83
C ALA A 102 -4.02 -4.70 1.33
N GLY A 103 -3.60 -5.00 0.10
CA GLY A 103 -3.92 -6.28 -0.56
C GLY A 103 -5.38 -6.33 -1.02
N ILE A 104 -5.94 -5.18 -1.33
CA ILE A 104 -7.25 -5.02 -1.95
C ILE A 104 -7.01 -4.94 -3.44
N GLU A 105 -7.42 -5.96 -4.16
CA GLU A 105 -7.28 -6.06 -5.61
C GLU A 105 -8.58 -5.57 -6.25
N ILE A 106 -8.48 -4.79 -7.29
CA ILE A 106 -9.62 -4.33 -8.10
C ILE A 106 -9.47 -4.99 -9.47
N ALA A 107 -10.37 -5.92 -9.80
CA ALA A 107 -10.46 -6.54 -11.12
C ALA A 107 -11.24 -5.65 -12.12
N HIS A 108 -11.11 -5.92 -13.40
CA HIS A 108 -11.75 -5.14 -14.46
C HIS A 108 -13.28 -5.15 -14.39
N ASP A 109 -13.89 -6.24 -13.90
CA ASP A 109 -15.33 -6.45 -13.77
C ASP A 109 -15.87 -6.22 -12.35
N ASP A 110 -15.07 -5.64 -11.44
CA ASP A 110 -15.51 -5.35 -10.07
C ASP A 110 -16.51 -4.19 -10.05
N ASP A 111 -17.61 -4.38 -9.30
CA ASP A 111 -18.52 -3.29 -8.94
C ASP A 111 -17.82 -2.36 -7.92
N PRO A 112 -17.66 -1.06 -8.26
CA PRO A 112 -16.98 -0.10 -7.37
C PRO A 112 -17.56 -0.04 -5.96
N SER A 113 -18.86 -0.30 -5.79
CA SER A 113 -19.53 -0.28 -4.49
C SER A 113 -19.08 -1.41 -3.57
N TRP A 114 -18.49 -2.47 -4.11
CA TRP A 114 -18.08 -3.66 -3.35
C TRP A 114 -16.61 -3.70 -2.99
N VAL A 115 -15.77 -2.95 -3.69
CA VAL A 115 -14.30 -2.95 -3.51
C VAL A 115 -13.90 -2.82 -2.04
N LEU A 116 -14.49 -1.88 -1.31
CA LEU A 116 -14.19 -1.66 0.10
C LEU A 116 -15.28 -2.20 1.06
N SER A 117 -16.30 -2.91 0.54
CA SER A 117 -17.48 -3.32 1.33
C SER A 117 -17.14 -4.17 2.55
N ARG A 118 -16.12 -5.04 2.45
CA ARG A 118 -15.61 -5.85 3.56
C ARG A 118 -15.15 -4.99 4.74
N TYR A 119 -14.55 -3.86 4.46
CA TYR A 119 -14.01 -2.95 5.47
C TYR A 119 -15.08 -1.99 5.96
N THR A 120 -15.80 -1.33 5.06
CA THR A 120 -16.85 -0.35 5.39
C THR A 120 -18.05 -1.00 6.09
N GLY A 121 -18.31 -2.30 5.86
CA GLY A 121 -19.31 -3.08 6.58
C GLY A 121 -18.89 -3.58 7.96
N THR A 122 -17.62 -3.40 8.34
CA THR A 122 -17.11 -3.84 9.65
C THR A 122 -17.33 -2.74 10.68
N ALA A 123 -18.08 -3.07 11.75
CA ALA A 123 -18.33 -2.13 12.83
C ALA A 123 -17.03 -1.66 13.50
N ASP A 124 -16.97 -0.37 13.85
CA ASP A 124 -15.84 0.27 14.53
C ASP A 124 -14.49 0.09 13.80
N LEU A 125 -14.53 -0.05 12.46
CA LEU A 125 -13.33 -0.06 11.66
C LEU A 125 -12.89 1.38 11.42
N ASP A 126 -11.76 1.74 12.04
CA ASP A 126 -11.08 3.02 11.85
C ASP A 126 -9.89 2.80 10.92
N ALA A 127 -10.11 2.99 9.60
CA ALA A 127 -9.07 2.87 8.60
C ALA A 127 -8.39 4.24 8.41
N ALA A 128 -7.09 4.29 8.65
CA ALA A 128 -6.30 5.48 8.36
C ALA A 128 -5.95 5.60 6.87
N LEU A 129 -5.97 4.47 6.15
CA LEU A 129 -5.63 4.42 4.73
C LEU A 129 -6.09 3.09 4.13
N PHE A 130 -6.52 3.13 2.87
CA PHE A 130 -6.67 1.95 2.02
C PHE A 130 -5.61 1.96 0.91
N GLN A 131 -5.00 0.81 0.66
CA GLN A 131 -4.14 0.59 -0.50
C GLN A 131 -4.80 -0.44 -1.40
N VAL A 132 -5.06 -0.06 -2.64
CA VAL A 132 -5.65 -0.92 -3.67
C VAL A 132 -4.63 -1.20 -4.76
N ASP A 133 -4.63 -2.43 -5.32
CA ASP A 133 -3.93 -2.80 -6.54
C ASP A 133 -4.93 -2.83 -7.68
N VAL A 134 -4.73 -1.95 -8.67
CA VAL A 134 -5.69 -1.75 -9.75
C VAL A 134 -5.34 -2.63 -10.93
N LEU A 135 -6.25 -3.54 -11.28
CA LEU A 135 -6.13 -4.48 -12.41
C LEU A 135 -4.82 -5.29 -12.37
N PRO A 136 -4.54 -6.01 -11.26
CA PRO A 136 -3.27 -6.72 -11.10
C PRO A 136 -3.11 -7.87 -12.09
N GLU A 137 -4.18 -8.32 -12.74
CA GLU A 137 -4.21 -9.32 -13.81
C GLU A 137 -3.67 -8.80 -15.14
N TYR A 138 -3.61 -7.47 -15.34
CA TYR A 138 -3.11 -6.85 -16.57
C TYR A 138 -1.68 -6.31 -16.39
N GLN A 139 -0.77 -6.69 -17.28
CA GLN A 139 0.57 -6.09 -17.32
C GLN A 139 0.53 -4.61 -17.69
N ASN A 140 -0.47 -4.22 -18.48
CA ASN A 140 -0.70 -2.85 -18.93
C ASN A 140 -1.95 -2.28 -18.26
N SER A 141 -2.04 -2.42 -16.92
CA SER A 141 -3.22 -2.00 -16.16
C SER A 141 -3.62 -0.54 -16.39
N TRP A 142 -2.64 0.35 -16.56
CA TRP A 142 -2.91 1.76 -16.83
C TRP A 142 -3.49 1.99 -18.23
N GLU A 143 -2.88 1.40 -19.25
CA GLU A 143 -3.34 1.51 -20.64
C GLU A 143 -4.74 0.93 -20.78
N PHE A 144 -5.02 -0.22 -20.14
CA PHE A 144 -6.35 -0.81 -20.12
C PHE A 144 -7.37 0.15 -19.50
N LEU A 145 -7.11 0.64 -18.28
CA LEU A 145 -8.04 1.54 -17.57
C LEU A 145 -8.29 2.86 -18.31
N ARG A 146 -7.27 3.39 -19.02
CA ARG A 146 -7.37 4.65 -19.75
C ARG A 146 -8.04 4.49 -21.11
N ASP A 147 -7.69 3.46 -21.87
CA ASP A 147 -7.98 3.37 -23.31
C ASP A 147 -9.06 2.31 -23.63
N GLU A 148 -9.10 1.18 -22.93
CA GLU A 148 -9.97 0.05 -23.25
C GLU A 148 -11.23 0.04 -22.39
N SER A 149 -11.10 0.16 -21.08
CA SER A 149 -12.22 0.14 -20.14
C SER A 149 -13.34 1.15 -20.48
N PRO A 150 -13.06 2.39 -20.95
CA PRO A 150 -14.13 3.33 -21.34
C PRO A 150 -15.03 2.86 -22.50
N GLU A 151 -14.63 1.85 -23.26
CA GLU A 151 -15.45 1.28 -24.32
C GLU A 151 -16.55 0.33 -23.79
N PHE A 152 -16.48 -0.04 -22.52
CA PHE A 152 -17.37 -1.03 -21.87
C PHE A 152 -17.96 -0.45 -20.59
N GLU A 153 -19.27 -0.21 -20.59
CA GLU A 153 -19.99 0.42 -19.45
C GLU A 153 -19.96 -0.43 -18.16
N ASP A 154 -19.81 -1.74 -18.29
CA ASP A 154 -19.78 -2.68 -17.16
C ASP A 154 -18.37 -2.90 -16.58
N GLU A 155 -17.33 -2.30 -17.17
CA GLU A 155 -15.96 -2.39 -16.71
C GLU A 155 -15.66 -1.32 -15.65
N PHE A 156 -14.75 -1.63 -14.72
CA PHE A 156 -14.26 -0.68 -13.73
C PHE A 156 -13.56 0.50 -14.42
N GLN A 157 -13.95 1.72 -14.08
CA GLN A 157 -13.50 2.94 -14.74
C GLN A 157 -12.53 3.76 -13.90
N LEU A 158 -11.73 4.61 -14.54
CA LEU A 158 -10.87 5.58 -13.84
C LEU A 158 -11.68 6.51 -12.92
N GLU A 159 -12.89 6.89 -13.32
CA GLU A 159 -13.76 7.73 -12.50
C GLU A 159 -14.26 7.00 -11.25
N ASP A 160 -14.47 5.68 -11.32
CA ASP A 160 -14.82 4.85 -10.16
C ASP A 160 -13.70 4.87 -9.11
N LEU A 161 -12.44 4.72 -9.57
CA LEU A 161 -11.28 4.82 -8.70
C LEU A 161 -11.17 6.21 -8.05
N ASN A 162 -11.35 7.26 -8.83
CA ASN A 162 -11.36 8.62 -8.32
C ASN A 162 -12.50 8.85 -7.32
N GLN A 163 -13.67 8.28 -7.55
CA GLN A 163 -14.80 8.38 -6.62
C GLN A 163 -14.55 7.64 -5.30
N LEU A 164 -13.95 6.45 -5.35
CA LEU A 164 -13.49 5.74 -4.15
C LEU A 164 -12.51 6.59 -3.34
N GLY A 165 -11.55 7.22 -4.01
CA GLY A 165 -10.55 8.07 -3.36
C GLY A 165 -11.12 9.37 -2.79
N ARG A 166 -12.23 9.93 -3.35
CA ARG A 166 -12.91 11.09 -2.76
C ARG A 166 -13.68 10.75 -1.48
N THR A 167 -14.05 9.49 -1.31
CA THR A 167 -14.85 9.02 -0.16
C THR A 167 -14.01 8.35 0.92
N HIS A 168 -12.81 7.93 0.58
CA HIS A 168 -11.90 7.21 1.47
C HIS A 168 -10.46 7.68 1.27
N ASP A 169 -9.67 7.72 2.34
CA ASP A 169 -8.22 7.90 2.20
C ASP A 169 -7.63 6.69 1.46
N LEU A 170 -7.26 6.88 0.21
CA LEU A 170 -6.87 5.83 -0.73
C LEU A 170 -5.55 6.13 -1.41
N VAL A 171 -4.72 5.09 -1.55
CA VAL A 171 -3.56 5.06 -2.45
C VAL A 171 -3.68 3.89 -3.42
N ALA A 172 -3.23 4.07 -4.66
CA ALA A 172 -3.40 3.09 -5.71
C ALA A 172 -2.05 2.53 -6.20
N GLY A 173 -1.99 1.21 -6.38
CA GLY A 173 -0.93 0.48 -7.04
C GLY A 173 -1.28 0.21 -8.50
N PHE A 174 -0.31 0.37 -9.39
CA PHE A 174 -0.36 0.05 -10.81
C PHE A 174 0.95 -0.54 -11.27
N ASN A 175 1.02 -1.01 -12.48
CA ASN A 175 2.28 -1.34 -13.12
C ASN A 175 3.02 -0.04 -13.52
N PHE A 176 3.72 0.56 -12.54
CA PHE A 176 4.42 1.83 -12.73
C PHE A 176 5.71 1.68 -13.52
N THR A 177 5.93 2.61 -14.41
CA THR A 177 7.21 2.87 -15.07
C THR A 177 7.57 4.35 -14.93
N PRO A 178 8.83 4.77 -15.12
CA PRO A 178 9.18 6.18 -15.12
C PRO A 178 8.44 7.00 -16.18
N ARG A 179 7.90 6.33 -17.22
CA ARG A 179 7.19 6.97 -18.31
C ARG A 179 5.72 7.23 -17.96
N ASN A 180 5.01 6.22 -17.39
CA ASN A 180 3.58 6.33 -17.15
C ASN A 180 3.22 6.94 -15.77
N ALA A 181 4.11 6.86 -14.78
CA ALA A 181 3.81 7.32 -13.42
C ALA A 181 3.37 8.79 -13.33
N PRO A 182 3.97 9.77 -14.04
CA PRO A 182 3.48 11.15 -14.03
C PRO A 182 2.07 11.30 -14.61
N GLU A 183 1.77 10.56 -15.68
CA GLU A 183 0.45 10.55 -16.31
C GLU A 183 -0.61 9.97 -15.39
N ILE A 184 -0.31 8.82 -14.75
CA ILE A 184 -1.19 8.18 -13.77
C ILE A 184 -1.49 9.14 -12.61
N VAL A 185 -0.45 9.72 -11.99
CA VAL A 185 -0.63 10.66 -10.87
C VAL A 185 -1.50 11.86 -11.27
N ALA A 186 -1.31 12.40 -12.49
CA ALA A 186 -2.12 13.52 -12.98
C ALA A 186 -3.60 13.14 -13.20
N ALA A 187 -3.90 11.89 -13.54
CA ALA A 187 -5.24 11.39 -13.76
C ALA A 187 -5.98 10.98 -12.46
N LEU A 188 -5.25 10.68 -11.40
CA LEU A 188 -5.78 10.26 -10.09
C LEU A 188 -6.22 11.45 -9.23
N SER A 189 -7.19 12.22 -9.72
CA SER A 189 -7.63 13.48 -9.09
C SER A 189 -8.35 13.29 -7.73
N GLY A 190 -8.90 12.11 -7.48
CA GLY A 190 -9.61 11.75 -6.24
C GLY A 190 -8.77 10.94 -5.28
N VAL A 191 -7.68 10.35 -5.72
CA VAL A 191 -6.84 9.42 -4.96
C VAL A 191 -5.71 10.17 -4.26
N GLY A 192 -5.45 9.87 -2.99
CA GLY A 192 -4.47 10.59 -2.18
C GLY A 192 -2.99 10.38 -2.56
N GLY A 193 -2.71 9.38 -3.40
CA GLY A 193 -1.36 9.09 -3.88
C GLY A 193 -1.23 7.72 -4.53
N ILE A 194 0.02 7.34 -4.80
CA ILE A 194 0.35 6.04 -5.36
C ILE A 194 1.11 5.17 -4.36
N ALA A 195 0.98 3.87 -4.48
CA ALA A 195 1.71 2.88 -3.69
C ALA A 195 2.68 2.08 -4.58
N LEU A 196 3.96 2.09 -4.24
CA LEU A 196 4.98 1.27 -4.88
C LEU A 196 5.29 0.07 -3.98
N THR A 197 4.85 -1.12 -4.39
CA THR A 197 5.13 -2.35 -3.64
C THR A 197 6.44 -2.96 -4.12
N LEU A 198 7.39 -3.15 -3.20
CA LEU A 198 8.71 -3.65 -3.53
C LEU A 198 8.84 -5.15 -3.25
N ALA A 199 9.34 -5.89 -4.24
CA ALA A 199 9.79 -7.26 -4.07
C ALA A 199 10.82 -7.63 -5.14
N ASP A 200 11.97 -8.16 -4.71
CA ASP A 200 13.03 -8.58 -5.64
C ASP A 200 12.74 -9.93 -6.28
N HIS A 201 12.00 -10.80 -5.59
CA HIS A 201 11.75 -12.19 -5.97
C HIS A 201 10.29 -12.60 -5.75
N ALA A 202 9.32 -11.70 -6.03
CA ALA A 202 7.91 -12.04 -5.93
C ALA A 202 7.56 -13.15 -6.94
N THR A 203 6.85 -14.18 -6.46
CA THR A 203 6.39 -15.28 -7.29
C THR A 203 5.05 -15.00 -7.96
N ARG A 204 4.27 -14.04 -7.44
CA ARG A 204 3.03 -13.57 -8.07
C ARG A 204 3.38 -12.54 -9.14
N GLN A 205 3.04 -12.89 -10.38
CA GLN A 205 3.22 -11.99 -11.54
C GLN A 205 2.02 -11.07 -11.76
N ASP A 206 0.91 -11.35 -11.11
CA ASP A 206 -0.35 -10.63 -11.17
C ASP A 206 -0.42 -9.41 -10.25
N LEU A 207 0.60 -9.16 -9.42
CA LEU A 207 0.73 -7.94 -8.61
C LEU A 207 1.84 -7.05 -9.14
N HIS A 208 1.63 -5.75 -9.03
CA HIS A 208 2.52 -4.72 -9.57
C HIS A 208 3.75 -4.51 -8.68
N PHE A 209 4.59 -5.52 -8.58
CA PHE A 209 5.83 -5.43 -7.82
C PHE A 209 6.94 -4.75 -8.62
N LEU A 210 7.68 -3.91 -7.92
CA LEU A 210 8.87 -3.27 -8.44
C LEU A 210 10.11 -3.74 -7.69
N ARG A 211 11.22 -3.84 -8.40
CA ARG A 211 12.54 -3.89 -7.77
C ARG A 211 12.88 -2.52 -7.23
N TYR A 212 13.72 -2.47 -6.21
CA TYR A 212 14.09 -1.22 -5.55
C TYR A 212 14.68 -0.18 -6.53
N ASP A 213 15.56 -0.58 -7.44
CA ASP A 213 16.14 0.28 -8.47
C ASP A 213 15.06 0.89 -9.40
N ALA A 214 14.11 0.06 -9.86
CA ALA A 214 13.00 0.53 -10.68
C ALA A 214 12.09 1.50 -9.93
N ALA A 215 11.80 1.25 -8.65
CA ALA A 215 11.02 2.18 -7.82
C ALA A 215 11.72 3.53 -7.64
N LEU A 216 13.06 3.54 -7.48
CA LEU A 216 13.82 4.80 -7.45
C LEU A 216 13.72 5.58 -8.76
N GLU A 217 13.70 4.89 -9.92
CA GLU A 217 13.53 5.56 -11.21
C GLU A 217 12.14 6.18 -11.34
N VAL A 218 11.10 5.48 -10.89
CA VAL A 218 9.73 6.01 -10.83
C VAL A 218 9.65 7.25 -9.93
N LEU A 219 10.21 7.18 -8.70
CA LEU A 219 10.22 8.31 -7.77
C LEU A 219 10.99 9.52 -8.34
N ARG A 220 12.13 9.29 -8.99
CA ARG A 220 12.88 10.36 -9.66
C ARG A 220 12.11 11.00 -10.82
N ALA A 221 11.33 10.20 -11.55
CA ALA A 221 10.46 10.74 -12.60
C ALA A 221 9.39 11.66 -11.99
N LEU A 222 8.72 11.23 -10.92
CA LEU A 222 7.71 12.02 -10.22
C LEU A 222 8.29 13.29 -9.60
N HIS A 223 9.45 13.20 -8.96
CA HIS A 223 10.12 14.35 -8.33
C HIS A 223 10.49 15.48 -9.33
N ARG A 224 10.63 15.17 -10.62
CA ARG A 224 10.90 16.17 -11.66
C ARG A 224 9.64 16.88 -12.16
N PHE A 225 8.47 16.35 -11.86
CA PHE A 225 7.18 16.88 -12.29
C PHE A 225 6.43 17.63 -11.17
N ALA A 226 6.89 17.49 -9.92
CA ALA A 226 6.38 18.23 -8.76
C ALA A 226 7.02 19.63 -8.66
#